data_f71b0078e699981926fee1634f6a0e47
#
_entry.id   f71b0078e699981926fee1634f6a0e47
#
_cell.length_a   1.000
_cell.length_b   1.000
_cell.length_c   1.000
_cell.angle_alpha   90.00
_cell.angle_beta   90.00
_cell.angle_gamma   90.00
#
_symmetry.space_group_name_H-M   'P 1'
#
loop_
_entity.id
_entity.type
_entity.pdbx_description
1 polymer ?
#
loop_
_entity_poly.entity_id
_entity_poly.type
_entity_poly.pdbx_seq_one_letter_code
_entity_poly.pdbx_strand_id
1 'polypeptide(L)'
;MPVGAPPFAMHAGSCSYSDDVTKLLIGLDIDGTTIHYDGHASDRVRKAVSETIAAGHEVVIATGRSVTGTMPIVELLGLEAGYLVCSNGAVTAQIDPQEPHGYRLIDSITFDPRPVLDRLKGAWPDGLVAIEVIGEGYLVSDHFPDGELVGEVRVVPWEELAQPTTRITFRSPSGTAEQFVELAEGLGLHGVNYGVGYTAWLDINPEGVSKAFALEKIRKHLEIDLADTVAVGDHRNDLEMLTWAGRGVAMGQAPDDVKAVANEVTGTVEEDGLAQVLESL
;
A
#
# COMPACT_ATOMS: atom_id res chain seq x y z
N MET A 1 7.49 1.05 32.79
CA MET A 1 7.28 1.40 31.39
C MET A 1 8.58 1.10 30.65
N PRO A 2 8.67 0.12 29.74
CA PRO A 2 9.87 -0.05 28.92
C PRO A 2 9.86 1.03 27.84
N VAL A 3 10.95 1.77 27.74
CA VAL A 3 11.21 2.72 26.66
C VAL A 3 11.47 1.88 25.40
N GLY A 4 10.58 1.98 24.41
CA GLY A 4 10.72 1.29 23.14
C GLY A 4 12.02 1.70 22.45
N ALA A 5 12.71 0.74 21.83
CA ALA A 5 13.83 1.01 20.94
C ALA A 5 13.36 1.86 19.76
N PRO A 6 14.22 2.71 19.17
CA PRO A 6 13.84 3.47 18.00
C PRO A 6 13.48 2.53 16.84
N PRO A 7 12.46 2.83 16.04
CA PRO A 7 11.92 1.93 15.02
C PRO A 7 12.91 1.60 13.88
N PHE A 8 14.00 2.34 13.76
CA PHE A 8 15.01 2.13 12.72
C PHE A 8 16.38 1.86 13.36
N ALA A 9 16.87 0.61 13.29
CA ALA A 9 18.21 0.25 13.73
C ALA A 9 19.22 0.49 12.60
N MET A 10 20.29 1.24 12.87
CA MET A 10 21.36 1.47 11.90
C MET A 10 22.15 0.19 11.65
N HIS A 11 22.27 -0.23 10.39
CA HIS A 11 23.30 -1.15 9.95
C HIS A 11 24.43 -0.34 9.34
N ALA A 12 25.60 -0.38 9.99
CA ALA A 12 26.85 0.18 9.45
C ALA A 12 27.38 -0.78 8.37
N GLY A 13 27.10 -0.49 7.10
CA GLY A 13 27.67 -1.17 5.94
C GLY A 13 28.93 -0.47 5.46
N SER A 14 30.00 -1.22 5.21
CA SER A 14 31.30 -0.79 4.77
C SER A 14 31.25 -0.14 3.37
N CYS A 15 31.79 1.07 3.26
CA CYS A 15 31.98 1.81 2.02
C CYS A 15 33.03 1.10 1.14
N SER A 16 32.61 0.64 -0.05
CA SER A 16 33.51 0.33 -1.16
C SER A 16 33.11 1.20 -2.35
N TYR A 17 34.04 1.99 -2.83
CA TYR A 17 33.96 2.89 -3.98
C TYR A 17 33.60 2.07 -5.24
N SER A 18 32.43 2.34 -5.82
CA SER A 18 32.10 1.97 -7.20
C SER A 18 31.26 3.10 -7.78
N ASP A 19 31.50 3.40 -9.06
CA ASP A 19 30.96 4.48 -9.88
C ASP A 19 29.62 5.08 -9.41
N ASP A 20 29.59 6.43 -9.35
CA ASP A 20 28.53 7.30 -8.80
C ASP A 20 27.15 7.12 -9.50
N VAL A 21 26.54 5.97 -9.38
CA VAL A 21 25.12 5.83 -9.71
C VAL A 21 24.32 6.37 -8.53
N THR A 22 23.62 7.48 -8.72
CA THR A 22 22.73 8.04 -7.70
C THR A 22 21.70 6.97 -7.30
N LYS A 23 21.66 6.63 -6.00
CA LYS A 23 20.72 5.65 -5.48
C LYS A 23 19.31 6.25 -5.49
N LEU A 24 18.39 5.65 -6.24
CA LEU A 24 16.98 6.04 -6.26
C LEU A 24 16.19 5.27 -5.20
N LEU A 25 15.14 5.91 -4.65
CA LEU A 25 14.06 5.25 -3.95
C LEU A 25 12.84 5.16 -4.88
N ILE A 26 12.37 3.93 -5.12
CA ILE A 26 11.33 3.66 -6.12
C ILE A 26 10.13 3.02 -5.42
N GLY A 27 9.05 3.78 -5.28
CA GLY A 27 7.77 3.30 -4.73
C GLY A 27 6.91 2.70 -5.83
N LEU A 28 6.56 1.43 -5.71
CA LEU A 28 5.76 0.68 -6.67
C LEU A 28 4.43 0.26 -6.06
N ASP A 29 3.33 0.68 -6.67
CA ASP A 29 2.03 0.08 -6.38
C ASP A 29 1.97 -1.37 -6.91
N ILE A 30 1.03 -2.18 -6.41
CA ILE A 30 0.86 -3.58 -6.79
C ILE A 30 -0.17 -3.74 -7.90
N ASP A 31 -1.45 -3.53 -7.57
CA ASP A 31 -2.60 -3.94 -8.39
C ASP A 31 -2.81 -2.99 -9.57
N GLY A 32 -2.71 -3.49 -10.81
CA GLY A 32 -2.78 -2.66 -12.00
C GLY A 32 -1.49 -1.91 -12.31
N THR A 33 -0.42 -2.07 -11.51
CA THR A 33 0.89 -1.45 -11.71
C THR A 33 1.98 -2.50 -11.85
N THR A 34 2.28 -3.24 -10.77
CA THR A 34 3.31 -4.28 -10.75
C THR A 34 2.77 -5.62 -11.21
N ILE A 35 1.50 -5.89 -10.93
CA ILE A 35 0.79 -7.09 -11.37
C ILE A 35 -0.49 -6.72 -12.12
N HIS A 36 -0.91 -7.62 -12.99
CA HIS A 36 -2.23 -7.56 -13.62
C HIS A 36 -3.35 -7.81 -12.59
N TYR A 37 -4.58 -7.44 -12.94
CA TYR A 37 -5.75 -7.63 -12.06
C TYR A 37 -6.11 -9.10 -11.81
N ASP A 38 -5.56 -10.05 -12.57
CA ASP A 38 -5.66 -11.49 -12.33
C ASP A 38 -4.56 -12.04 -11.41
N GLY A 39 -3.66 -11.17 -10.94
CA GLY A 39 -2.62 -11.48 -9.95
C GLY A 39 -1.27 -11.93 -10.52
N HIS A 40 -1.09 -11.99 -11.85
CA HIS A 40 0.20 -12.34 -12.42
C HIS A 40 1.10 -11.11 -12.69
N ALA A 41 2.41 -11.27 -12.56
CA ALA A 41 3.42 -10.33 -13.05
C ALA A 41 4.06 -10.87 -14.32
N SER A 42 4.23 -10.03 -15.35
CA SER A 42 4.93 -10.45 -16.57
C SER A 42 6.41 -10.75 -16.29
N ASP A 43 7.03 -11.59 -17.12
CA ASP A 43 8.47 -11.88 -17.01
C ASP A 43 9.31 -10.61 -17.20
N ARG A 44 8.86 -9.67 -18.03
CA ARG A 44 9.53 -8.39 -18.28
C ARG A 44 9.53 -7.51 -17.03
N VAL A 45 8.38 -7.37 -16.37
CA VAL A 45 8.25 -6.61 -15.12
C VAL A 45 9.12 -7.23 -14.02
N ARG A 46 9.05 -8.55 -13.82
CA ARG A 46 9.88 -9.23 -12.81
C ARG A 46 11.37 -9.03 -13.07
N LYS A 47 11.78 -9.12 -14.34
CA LYS A 47 13.17 -8.89 -14.75
C LYS A 47 13.58 -7.44 -14.49
N ALA A 48 12.77 -6.46 -14.89
CA ALA A 48 13.06 -5.04 -14.70
C ALA A 48 13.20 -4.68 -13.22
N VAL A 49 12.31 -5.20 -12.34
CA VAL A 49 12.42 -5.02 -10.89
C VAL A 49 13.74 -5.60 -10.36
N SER A 50 14.09 -6.82 -10.75
CA SER A 50 15.34 -7.47 -10.33
C SER A 50 16.58 -6.70 -10.80
N GLU A 51 16.60 -6.22 -12.05
CA GLU A 51 17.71 -5.44 -12.62
C GLU A 51 17.85 -4.08 -11.92
N THR A 52 16.74 -3.42 -11.60
CA THR A 52 16.70 -2.17 -10.84
C THR A 52 17.33 -2.32 -9.45
N ILE A 53 17.00 -3.40 -8.74
CA ILE A 53 17.60 -3.73 -7.43
C ILE A 53 19.10 -4.05 -7.60
N ALA A 54 19.46 -4.81 -8.62
CA ALA A 54 20.86 -5.16 -8.90
C ALA A 54 21.71 -3.93 -9.28
N ALA A 55 21.10 -2.89 -9.84
CA ALA A 55 21.75 -1.60 -10.10
C ALA A 55 21.98 -0.76 -8.81
N GLY A 56 21.50 -1.22 -7.66
CA GLY A 56 21.70 -0.58 -6.35
C GLY A 56 20.59 0.36 -5.90
N HIS A 57 19.49 0.44 -6.63
CA HIS A 57 18.32 1.24 -6.26
C HIS A 57 17.51 0.57 -5.16
N GLU A 58 16.75 1.38 -4.40
CA GLU A 58 15.85 0.90 -3.35
C GLU A 58 14.43 0.77 -3.90
N VAL A 59 13.95 -0.44 -4.08
CA VAL A 59 12.58 -0.71 -4.49
C VAL A 59 11.70 -0.96 -3.27
N VAL A 60 10.64 -0.18 -3.12
CA VAL A 60 9.66 -0.26 -2.04
C VAL A 60 8.29 -0.59 -2.64
N ILE A 61 7.70 -1.68 -2.21
CA ILE A 61 6.31 -1.98 -2.54
C ILE A 61 5.40 -1.10 -1.69
N ALA A 62 4.49 -0.34 -2.31
CA ALA A 62 3.58 0.59 -1.65
C ALA A 62 2.13 0.31 -2.07
N THR A 63 1.35 -0.33 -1.19
CA THR A 63 0.06 -0.92 -1.56
C THR A 63 -1.05 -0.67 -0.54
N GLY A 64 -2.29 -0.77 -0.99
CA GLY A 64 -3.48 -0.85 -0.13
C GLY A 64 -3.66 -2.22 0.53
N ARG A 65 -2.97 -3.25 0.07
CA ARG A 65 -3.05 -4.60 0.66
C ARG A 65 -2.51 -4.61 2.09
N SER A 66 -3.01 -5.54 2.92
CA SER A 66 -2.38 -5.87 4.20
C SER A 66 -0.98 -6.46 4.00
N VAL A 67 -0.15 -6.47 5.03
CA VAL A 67 1.17 -7.11 4.94
C VAL A 67 1.04 -8.59 4.57
N THR A 68 0.07 -9.30 5.15
CA THR A 68 -0.22 -10.71 4.82
C THR A 68 -0.59 -10.87 3.34
N GLY A 69 -1.40 -9.95 2.79
CA GLY A 69 -1.77 -9.96 1.37
C GLY A 69 -0.66 -9.50 0.41
N THR A 70 0.38 -8.87 0.94
CA THR A 70 1.54 -8.40 0.17
C THR A 70 2.62 -9.48 0.02
N MET A 71 2.79 -10.35 1.01
CA MET A 71 3.87 -11.36 1.01
C MET A 71 3.87 -12.30 -0.22
N PRO A 72 2.72 -12.77 -0.75
CA PRO A 72 2.71 -13.56 -2.00
C PRO A 72 3.30 -12.80 -3.20
N ILE A 73 3.19 -11.46 -3.22
CA ILE A 73 3.77 -10.64 -4.30
C ILE A 73 5.27 -10.45 -4.10
N VAL A 74 5.73 -10.32 -2.84
CA VAL A 74 7.16 -10.35 -2.50
C VAL A 74 7.82 -11.63 -3.01
N GLU A 75 7.17 -12.78 -2.79
CA GLU A 75 7.63 -14.09 -3.28
C GLU A 75 7.58 -14.16 -4.83
N LEU A 76 6.48 -13.72 -5.46
CA LEU A 76 6.32 -13.69 -6.92
C LEU A 76 7.41 -12.86 -7.60
N LEU A 77 7.82 -11.75 -7.01
CA LEU A 77 8.88 -10.87 -7.50
C LEU A 77 10.29 -11.34 -7.11
N GLY A 78 10.41 -12.34 -6.23
CA GLY A 78 11.69 -12.83 -5.73
C GLY A 78 12.45 -11.82 -4.86
N LEU A 79 11.74 -10.98 -4.11
CA LEU A 79 12.35 -9.96 -3.26
C LEU A 79 12.85 -10.61 -1.96
N GLU A 80 14.15 -10.51 -1.69
CA GLU A 80 14.79 -11.05 -0.48
C GLU A 80 15.07 -9.99 0.59
N ALA A 81 14.99 -8.70 0.23
CA ALA A 81 15.19 -7.56 1.10
C ALA A 81 14.41 -6.34 0.58
N GLY A 82 14.34 -5.28 1.39
CA GLY A 82 13.67 -4.02 1.05
C GLY A 82 12.55 -3.70 2.02
N TYR A 83 11.86 -2.58 1.77
CA TYR A 83 10.74 -2.12 2.58
C TYR A 83 9.40 -2.39 1.91
N LEU A 84 8.39 -2.58 2.75
CA LEU A 84 6.99 -2.71 2.37
C LEU A 84 6.19 -1.60 3.04
N VAL A 85 5.39 -0.90 2.27
CA VAL A 85 4.38 0.06 2.71
C VAL A 85 3.03 -0.57 2.42
N CYS A 86 2.35 -1.05 3.46
CA CYS A 86 1.09 -1.77 3.38
C CYS A 86 -0.05 -0.96 3.99
N SER A 87 -1.28 -1.38 3.77
CA SER A 87 -2.50 -0.74 4.28
C SER A 87 -2.49 0.78 4.04
N ASN A 88 -2.15 1.18 2.79
CA ASN A 88 -2.03 2.57 2.34
C ASN A 88 -1.08 3.43 3.19
N GLY A 89 -0.02 2.85 3.75
CA GLY A 89 0.97 3.55 4.56
C GLY A 89 0.77 3.42 6.07
N ALA A 90 -0.31 2.80 6.53
CA ALA A 90 -0.53 2.58 7.95
C ALA A 90 0.37 1.49 8.54
N VAL A 91 0.94 0.63 7.72
CA VAL A 91 1.88 -0.42 8.11
C VAL A 91 3.15 -0.30 7.27
N THR A 92 4.30 -0.21 7.94
CA THR A 92 5.63 -0.29 7.31
C THR A 92 6.33 -1.53 7.84
N ALA A 93 6.80 -2.37 6.94
CA ALA A 93 7.55 -3.58 7.26
C ALA A 93 8.86 -3.63 6.45
N GLN A 94 9.76 -4.48 6.86
CA GLN A 94 10.99 -4.82 6.15
C GLN A 94 10.98 -6.31 5.85
N ILE A 95 11.29 -6.67 4.61
CA ILE A 95 11.44 -8.06 4.19
C ILE A 95 12.62 -8.66 4.97
N ASP A 96 12.38 -9.76 5.66
CA ASP A 96 13.38 -10.49 6.41
C ASP A 96 13.08 -12.00 6.35
N PRO A 97 13.75 -12.74 5.45
CA PRO A 97 13.52 -14.19 5.30
C PRO A 97 13.85 -15.02 6.54
N GLN A 98 14.50 -14.44 7.56
CA GLN A 98 14.80 -15.13 8.82
C GLN A 98 13.64 -15.06 9.82
N GLU A 99 12.71 -14.11 9.63
CA GLU A 99 11.51 -13.99 10.44
C GLU A 99 10.46 -15.05 10.03
N PRO A 100 9.64 -15.55 10.98
CA PRO A 100 8.67 -16.62 10.70
C PRO A 100 7.67 -16.31 9.58
N HIS A 101 7.35 -15.03 9.37
CA HIS A 101 6.41 -14.58 8.33
C HIS A 101 7.10 -13.94 7.13
N GLY A 102 8.45 -13.98 7.06
CA GLY A 102 9.24 -13.40 5.99
C GLY A 102 9.40 -11.88 6.06
N TYR A 103 8.94 -11.24 7.14
CA TYR A 103 9.09 -9.80 7.35
C TYR A 103 9.18 -9.43 8.82
N ARG A 104 9.73 -8.26 9.10
CA ARG A 104 9.74 -7.60 10.40
C ARG A 104 8.91 -6.32 10.34
N LEU A 105 7.99 -6.15 11.28
CA LEU A 105 7.22 -4.91 11.42
C LEU A 105 8.15 -3.78 11.90
N ILE A 106 8.17 -2.66 11.16
CA ILE A 106 8.97 -1.47 11.49
C ILE A 106 8.13 -0.42 12.17
N ASP A 107 6.94 -0.13 11.63
CA ASP A 107 6.05 0.89 12.16
C ASP A 107 4.59 0.53 11.86
N SER A 108 3.69 0.97 12.72
CA SER A 108 2.26 0.84 12.50
C SER A 108 1.50 2.01 13.12
N ILE A 109 0.55 2.56 12.37
CA ILE A 109 -0.28 3.68 12.80
C ILE A 109 -1.71 3.19 12.88
N THR A 110 -2.26 3.23 14.08
CA THR A 110 -3.63 2.81 14.36
C THR A 110 -4.50 4.00 14.75
N PHE A 111 -5.80 3.85 14.58
CA PHE A 111 -6.81 4.79 15.05
C PHE A 111 -7.93 4.08 15.80
N ASP A 112 -8.72 4.86 16.52
CA ASP A 112 -9.94 4.37 17.18
C ASP A 112 -11.06 4.23 16.14
N PRO A 113 -11.53 3.00 15.84
CA PRO A 113 -12.55 2.80 14.82
C PRO A 113 -13.98 3.18 15.28
N ARG A 114 -14.23 3.33 16.58
CA ARG A 114 -15.58 3.51 17.16
C ARG A 114 -16.41 4.62 16.49
N PRO A 115 -15.89 5.84 16.28
CA PRO A 115 -16.67 6.91 15.64
C PRO A 115 -17.11 6.58 14.21
N VAL A 116 -16.26 5.82 13.49
CA VAL A 116 -16.55 5.35 12.12
C VAL A 116 -17.58 4.24 12.15
N LEU A 117 -17.39 3.22 13.00
CA LEU A 117 -18.28 2.08 13.14
C LEU A 117 -19.71 2.51 13.50
N ASP A 118 -19.86 3.47 14.42
CA ASP A 118 -21.17 3.99 14.82
C ASP A 118 -21.93 4.63 13.65
N ARG A 119 -21.20 5.35 12.79
CA ARG A 119 -21.80 6.00 11.60
C ARG A 119 -22.12 5.01 10.50
N LEU A 120 -21.22 4.05 10.23
CA LEU A 120 -21.45 2.99 9.26
C LEU A 120 -22.69 2.18 9.62
N LYS A 121 -22.81 1.78 10.89
CA LYS A 121 -23.96 1.03 11.40
C LYS A 121 -25.28 1.80 11.26
N GLY A 122 -25.23 3.12 11.46
CA GLY A 122 -26.40 3.99 11.32
C GLY A 122 -26.83 4.23 9.87
N ALA A 123 -25.87 4.36 8.96
CA ALA A 123 -26.13 4.68 7.56
C ALA A 123 -26.42 3.43 6.70
N TRP A 124 -25.74 2.32 6.96
CA TRP A 124 -25.85 1.06 6.23
C TRP A 124 -25.88 -0.14 7.19
N PRO A 125 -27.08 -0.47 7.74
CA PRO A 125 -27.21 -1.58 8.70
C PRO A 125 -26.88 -2.97 8.12
N ASP A 126 -26.92 -3.10 6.78
CA ASP A 126 -26.60 -4.31 5.99
C ASP A 126 -25.16 -4.28 5.42
N GLY A 127 -24.39 -3.25 5.74
CA GLY A 127 -23.01 -3.15 5.32
C GLY A 127 -22.09 -4.09 6.07
N LEU A 128 -21.11 -4.64 5.35
CA LEU A 128 -20.05 -5.49 5.92
C LEU A 128 -18.86 -4.63 6.32
N VAL A 129 -18.37 -4.86 7.52
CA VAL A 129 -17.19 -4.18 8.07
C VAL A 129 -16.12 -5.20 8.39
N ALA A 130 -14.88 -4.90 7.98
CA ALA A 130 -13.68 -5.62 8.38
C ALA A 130 -12.69 -4.65 9.02
N ILE A 131 -12.08 -5.03 10.13
CA ILE A 131 -10.93 -4.34 10.71
C ILE A 131 -9.69 -5.21 10.57
N GLU A 132 -8.58 -4.60 10.19
CA GLU A 132 -7.32 -5.30 9.99
C GLU A 132 -6.67 -5.65 11.34
N VAL A 133 -6.22 -6.91 11.45
CA VAL A 133 -5.34 -7.39 12.51
C VAL A 133 -3.98 -7.68 11.86
N ILE A 134 -2.98 -6.84 12.16
CA ILE A 134 -1.67 -6.88 11.50
C ILE A 134 -1.05 -8.27 11.59
N GLY A 135 -0.66 -8.84 10.45
CA GLY A 135 0.02 -10.12 10.37
C GLY A 135 -0.89 -11.35 10.51
N GLU A 136 -2.16 -11.16 10.87
CA GLU A 136 -3.14 -12.25 11.00
C GLU A 136 -4.17 -12.23 9.87
N GLY A 137 -4.90 -11.14 9.74
CA GLY A 137 -6.00 -11.01 8.78
C GLY A 137 -7.05 -10.00 9.25
N TYR A 138 -8.30 -10.44 9.48
CA TYR A 138 -9.41 -9.53 9.73
C TYR A 138 -10.39 -10.05 10.77
N LEU A 139 -10.92 -9.12 11.60
CA LEU A 139 -12.16 -9.32 12.30
C LEU A 139 -13.29 -8.67 11.48
N VAL A 140 -14.37 -9.40 11.27
CA VAL A 140 -15.46 -8.98 10.38
C VAL A 140 -16.80 -8.99 11.08
N SER A 141 -17.71 -8.09 10.67
CA SER A 141 -19.08 -8.01 11.21
C SER A 141 -19.97 -9.17 10.74
N ASP A 142 -19.71 -9.69 9.54
CA ASP A 142 -20.37 -10.84 8.94
C ASP A 142 -19.49 -11.39 7.81
N HIS A 143 -19.88 -12.49 7.17
CA HIS A 143 -19.13 -13.14 6.11
C HIS A 143 -18.91 -12.23 4.90
N PHE A 144 -17.65 -11.97 4.58
CA PHE A 144 -17.24 -11.37 3.31
C PHE A 144 -17.21 -12.43 2.22
N PRO A 145 -17.41 -12.04 0.94
CA PRO A 145 -17.22 -12.95 -0.18
C PRO A 145 -15.82 -13.54 -0.22
N ASP A 146 -15.74 -14.82 -0.63
CA ASP A 146 -14.48 -15.55 -0.71
C ASP A 146 -13.46 -14.82 -1.61
N GLY A 147 -12.22 -14.70 -1.12
CA GLY A 147 -11.12 -14.10 -1.84
C GLY A 147 -11.01 -12.56 -1.77
N GLU A 148 -11.98 -11.86 -1.18
CA GLU A 148 -11.92 -10.41 -1.01
C GLU A 148 -10.94 -9.99 0.11
N LEU A 149 -10.80 -10.79 1.16
CA LEU A 149 -9.88 -10.55 2.28
C LEU A 149 -8.82 -11.65 2.33
N VAL A 150 -7.56 -11.28 2.53
CA VAL A 150 -6.43 -12.22 2.59
C VAL A 150 -5.95 -12.37 4.03
N GLY A 151 -5.81 -13.62 4.49
CA GLY A 151 -5.45 -13.98 5.85
C GLY A 151 -6.58 -14.66 6.60
N GLU A 152 -6.46 -14.79 7.91
CA GLU A 152 -7.52 -15.33 8.75
C GLU A 152 -8.71 -14.35 8.84
N VAL A 153 -9.92 -14.82 8.54
CA VAL A 153 -11.14 -14.00 8.63
C VAL A 153 -12.02 -14.57 9.73
N ARG A 154 -12.25 -13.78 10.78
CA ARG A 154 -13.06 -14.18 11.95
C ARG A 154 -14.28 -13.30 12.07
N VAL A 155 -15.48 -13.89 11.98
CA VAL A 155 -16.74 -13.19 12.29
C VAL A 155 -16.84 -13.00 13.80
N VAL A 156 -17.04 -11.76 14.24
CA VAL A 156 -17.12 -11.37 15.65
C VAL A 156 -18.33 -10.48 15.93
N PRO A 157 -18.81 -10.41 17.19
CA PRO A 157 -19.78 -9.41 17.58
C PRO A 157 -19.33 -8.00 17.26
N TRP A 158 -20.24 -7.10 16.91
CA TRP A 158 -19.94 -5.73 16.52
C TRP A 158 -19.06 -4.97 17.52
N GLU A 159 -19.25 -5.24 18.80
CA GLU A 159 -18.52 -4.61 19.90
C GLU A 159 -17.03 -4.99 19.90
N GLU A 160 -16.68 -6.15 19.36
CA GLU A 160 -15.28 -6.61 19.26
C GLU A 160 -14.53 -5.97 18.09
N LEU A 161 -15.24 -5.36 17.12
CA LEU A 161 -14.63 -4.54 16.08
C LEU A 161 -14.08 -3.20 16.65
N ALA A 162 -14.51 -2.79 17.83
CA ALA A 162 -14.15 -1.51 18.46
C ALA A 162 -12.77 -1.52 19.12
N GLN A 163 -11.75 -2.04 18.43
CA GLN A 163 -10.35 -2.05 18.88
C GLN A 163 -9.45 -1.26 17.91
N PRO A 164 -8.34 -0.66 18.37
CA PRO A 164 -7.44 0.08 17.50
C PRO A 164 -7.02 -0.73 16.27
N THR A 165 -7.15 -0.14 15.09
CA THR A 165 -6.84 -0.81 13.82
C THR A 165 -6.09 0.12 12.87
N THR A 166 -5.35 -0.43 11.93
CA THR A 166 -4.65 0.27 10.85
C THR A 166 -5.57 0.60 9.70
N ARG A 167 -6.67 -0.17 9.54
CA ARG A 167 -7.61 0.00 8.44
C ARG A 167 -8.98 -0.58 8.80
N ILE A 168 -10.02 0.14 8.39
CA ILE A 168 -11.38 -0.40 8.27
C ILE A 168 -11.66 -0.59 6.79
N THR A 169 -12.11 -1.77 6.40
CA THR A 169 -12.69 -2.03 5.09
C THR A 169 -14.20 -2.12 5.24
N PHE A 170 -14.91 -1.28 4.49
CA PHE A 170 -16.36 -1.28 4.44
C PHE A 170 -16.84 -1.68 3.07
N ARG A 171 -17.85 -2.56 3.03
CA ARG A 171 -18.48 -3.05 1.81
C ARG A 171 -20.00 -3.00 1.96
N SER A 172 -20.70 -2.41 0.99
CA SER A 172 -22.14 -2.48 0.92
C SER A 172 -22.59 -2.98 -0.45
N PRO A 173 -23.39 -4.05 -0.49
CA PRO A 173 -23.93 -4.57 -1.76
C PRO A 173 -24.85 -3.58 -2.48
N SER A 174 -25.43 -2.63 -1.74
CA SER A 174 -26.40 -1.63 -2.24
C SER A 174 -25.82 -0.22 -2.36
N GLY A 175 -24.58 0.00 -1.92
CA GLY A 175 -23.93 1.32 -1.97
C GLY A 175 -23.28 1.61 -3.32
N THR A 176 -23.17 2.92 -3.67
CA THR A 176 -22.39 3.40 -4.81
C THR A 176 -21.10 4.04 -4.35
N ALA A 177 -20.11 4.12 -5.26
CA ALA A 177 -18.84 4.78 -4.97
C ALA A 177 -19.05 6.25 -4.52
N GLU A 178 -19.97 6.98 -5.16
CA GLU A 178 -20.29 8.38 -4.84
C GLU A 178 -20.83 8.52 -3.40
N GLN A 179 -21.71 7.61 -2.98
CA GLN A 179 -22.28 7.63 -1.61
C GLN A 179 -21.19 7.38 -0.56
N PHE A 180 -20.17 6.59 -0.90
CA PHE A 180 -19.04 6.35 -0.01
C PHE A 180 -18.08 7.53 0.06
N VAL A 181 -17.91 8.26 -1.06
CA VAL A 181 -17.19 9.55 -1.05
C VAL A 181 -17.86 10.52 -0.08
N GLU A 182 -19.16 10.75 -0.24
CA GLU A 182 -19.92 11.67 0.61
C GLU A 182 -19.86 11.25 2.09
N LEU A 183 -19.91 9.94 2.38
CA LEU A 183 -19.79 9.45 3.74
C LEU A 183 -18.40 9.78 4.31
N ALA A 184 -17.36 9.49 3.58
CA ALA A 184 -15.98 9.69 4.02
C ALA A 184 -15.67 11.16 4.25
N GLU A 185 -16.10 12.05 3.34
CA GLU A 185 -15.99 13.50 3.51
C GLU A 185 -16.76 13.97 4.74
N GLY A 186 -17.98 13.48 4.94
CA GLY A 186 -18.82 13.76 6.10
C GLY A 186 -18.26 13.25 7.43
N LEU A 187 -17.35 12.28 7.40
CA LEU A 187 -16.64 11.76 8.56
C LEU A 187 -15.39 12.56 8.91
N GLY A 188 -14.94 13.49 8.03
CA GLY A 188 -13.66 14.18 8.19
C GLY A 188 -12.46 13.22 8.07
N LEU A 189 -12.67 12.07 7.44
CA LEU A 189 -11.63 11.08 7.23
C LEU A 189 -10.90 11.42 5.93
N HIS A 190 -9.68 11.91 6.06
CA HIS A 190 -8.77 12.10 4.94
C HIS A 190 -8.06 10.75 4.68
N GLY A 191 -8.20 10.22 3.49
CA GLY A 191 -7.53 8.98 3.09
C GLY A 191 -8.50 7.87 2.73
N VAL A 192 -9.47 8.19 1.89
CA VAL A 192 -10.42 7.22 1.37
C VAL A 192 -9.93 6.71 0.03
N ASN A 193 -9.57 5.46 0.00
CA ASN A 193 -9.26 4.74 -1.23
C ASN A 193 -10.48 3.99 -1.73
N TYR A 194 -10.76 4.18 -3.02
CA TYR A 194 -11.82 3.46 -3.71
C TYR A 194 -11.25 2.31 -4.51
N GLY A 195 -11.55 1.08 -4.11
CA GLY A 195 -11.56 -0.03 -5.03
C GLY A 195 -12.93 -0.09 -5.71
N VAL A 196 -13.05 0.25 -6.98
CA VAL A 196 -14.27 0.02 -7.74
C VAL A 196 -14.16 -1.35 -8.39
N GLY A 197 -14.58 -2.39 -7.66
CA GLY A 197 -15.04 -3.64 -8.27
C GLY A 197 -16.56 -3.58 -8.49
N TYR A 198 -17.17 -4.69 -8.89
CA TYR A 198 -18.62 -4.81 -9.04
C TYR A 198 -19.43 -4.53 -7.75
N THR A 199 -18.78 -4.27 -6.63
CA THR A 199 -19.34 -3.89 -5.33
C THR A 199 -18.57 -2.69 -4.78
N ALA A 200 -19.27 -1.67 -4.32
CA ALA A 200 -18.65 -0.51 -3.70
C ALA A 200 -17.96 -0.92 -2.39
N TRP A 201 -16.71 -0.52 -2.29
CA TRP A 201 -15.75 -0.87 -1.26
C TRP A 201 -15.06 0.42 -0.79
N LEU A 202 -14.88 0.57 0.50
CA LEU A 202 -14.26 1.74 1.10
C LEU A 202 -13.22 1.30 2.11
N ASP A 203 -11.96 1.64 1.87
CA ASP A 203 -10.89 1.52 2.86
C ASP A 203 -10.72 2.83 3.62
N ILE A 204 -10.75 2.77 4.94
CA ILE A 204 -10.58 3.92 5.84
C ILE A 204 -9.30 3.71 6.64
N ASN A 205 -8.36 4.65 6.46
CA ASN A 205 -7.06 4.66 7.13
C ASN A 205 -6.96 5.82 8.14
N PRO A 206 -5.96 5.83 9.04
CA PRO A 206 -5.72 6.94 9.95
C PRO A 206 -5.54 8.26 9.21
N GLU A 207 -6.01 9.36 9.78
CA GLU A 207 -5.88 10.71 9.22
C GLU A 207 -4.41 11.07 8.93
N GLY A 208 -4.14 11.63 7.74
CA GLY A 208 -2.80 12.04 7.31
C GLY A 208 -1.87 10.88 6.94
N VAL A 209 -2.36 9.65 6.95
CA VAL A 209 -1.60 8.46 6.54
C VAL A 209 -1.91 8.13 5.09
N SER A 210 -0.85 8.04 4.28
CA SER A 210 -0.90 7.66 2.86
C SER A 210 0.36 6.89 2.48
N LYS A 211 0.40 6.31 1.27
CA LYS A 211 1.61 5.70 0.72
C LYS A 211 2.78 6.69 0.74
N ALA A 212 2.54 7.95 0.36
CA ALA A 212 3.54 9.02 0.38
C ALA A 212 4.10 9.28 1.79
N PHE A 213 3.24 9.30 2.80
CA PHE A 213 3.63 9.51 4.19
C PHE A 213 4.64 8.45 4.65
N ALA A 214 4.40 7.18 4.36
CA ALA A 214 5.30 6.09 4.74
C ALA A 214 6.60 6.09 3.91
N LEU A 215 6.50 6.33 2.59
CA LEU A 215 7.66 6.46 1.70
C LEU A 215 8.57 7.61 2.12
N GLU A 216 8.02 8.75 2.55
CA GLU A 216 8.81 9.88 3.05
C GLU A 216 9.60 9.52 4.31
N LYS A 217 9.07 8.69 5.21
CA LYS A 217 9.79 8.20 6.38
C LYS A 217 10.95 7.29 5.98
N ILE A 218 10.72 6.38 5.02
CA ILE A 218 11.75 5.48 4.48
C ILE A 218 12.84 6.30 3.76
N ARG A 219 12.44 7.25 2.90
CA ARG A 219 13.38 8.15 2.19
C ARG A 219 14.33 8.86 3.15
N LYS A 220 13.77 9.47 4.21
CA LYS A 220 14.55 10.16 5.24
C LYS A 220 15.50 9.23 5.99
N HIS A 221 15.02 8.01 6.30
CA HIS A 221 15.85 7.00 6.95
C HIS A 221 17.03 6.56 6.08
N LEU A 222 16.82 6.46 4.78
CA LEU A 222 17.84 6.07 3.80
C LEU A 222 18.72 7.26 3.33
N GLU A 223 18.42 8.48 3.80
CA GLU A 223 19.13 9.72 3.43
C GLU A 223 19.14 9.98 1.90
N ILE A 224 18.05 9.59 1.19
CA ILE A 224 17.88 9.81 -0.25
C ILE A 224 17.22 11.18 -0.47
N ASP A 225 17.69 11.96 -1.43
CA ASP A 225 17.09 13.23 -1.77
C ASP A 225 15.70 13.05 -2.41
N LEU A 226 14.78 14.01 -2.20
CA LEU A 226 13.44 13.93 -2.78
C LEU A 226 13.49 13.90 -4.32
N ALA A 227 14.44 14.59 -4.91
CA ALA A 227 14.65 14.58 -6.36
C ALA A 227 15.04 13.20 -6.90
N ASP A 228 15.58 12.32 -6.05
CA ASP A 228 15.99 10.96 -6.38
C ASP A 228 14.93 9.93 -6.03
N THR A 229 13.65 10.34 -6.01
CA THR A 229 12.52 9.44 -5.78
C THR A 229 11.71 9.23 -7.05
N VAL A 230 11.28 8.00 -7.26
CA VAL A 230 10.36 7.59 -8.33
C VAL A 230 9.14 6.94 -7.70
N ALA A 231 7.96 7.21 -8.20
CA ALA A 231 6.74 6.51 -7.81
C ALA A 231 5.94 6.09 -9.03
N VAL A 232 5.43 4.87 -9.04
CA VAL A 232 4.58 4.36 -10.13
C VAL A 232 3.29 3.82 -9.55
N GLY A 233 2.14 4.23 -10.10
CA GLY A 233 0.83 3.83 -9.63
C GLY A 233 -0.27 4.05 -10.66
N ASP A 234 -1.44 3.48 -10.41
CA ASP A 234 -2.55 3.52 -11.37
C ASP A 234 -3.87 4.02 -10.79
N HIS A 235 -3.96 4.15 -9.45
CA HIS A 235 -5.25 4.42 -8.81
C HIS A 235 -5.23 5.66 -7.90
N ARG A 236 -6.43 6.05 -7.38
CA ARG A 236 -6.57 7.26 -6.54
C ARG A 236 -5.80 7.21 -5.23
N ASN A 237 -5.53 6.01 -4.69
CA ASN A 237 -4.66 5.84 -3.51
C ASN A 237 -3.18 6.14 -3.79
N ASP A 238 -2.82 6.38 -5.06
CA ASP A 238 -1.47 6.75 -5.48
C ASP A 238 -1.30 8.26 -5.65
N LEU A 239 -2.38 9.05 -5.62
CA LEU A 239 -2.34 10.49 -5.89
C LEU A 239 -1.26 11.21 -5.08
N GLU A 240 -1.24 10.97 -3.75
CA GLU A 240 -0.24 11.60 -2.89
C GLU A 240 1.17 11.07 -3.19
N MET A 241 1.32 9.77 -3.48
CA MET A 241 2.61 9.16 -3.80
C MET A 241 3.17 9.69 -5.12
N LEU A 242 2.34 9.80 -6.16
CA LEU A 242 2.72 10.35 -7.46
C LEU A 242 3.07 11.84 -7.37
N THR A 243 2.32 12.61 -6.56
CA THR A 243 2.58 14.04 -6.33
C THR A 243 3.84 14.27 -5.50
N TRP A 244 4.11 13.39 -4.52
CA TRP A 244 5.24 13.49 -3.62
C TRP A 244 6.57 13.19 -4.31
N ALA A 245 6.62 12.22 -5.20
CA ALA A 245 7.87 11.77 -5.82
C ALA A 245 8.51 12.84 -6.72
N GLY A 246 9.83 12.85 -6.78
CA GLY A 246 10.58 13.64 -7.76
C GLY A 246 10.21 13.29 -9.20
N ARG A 247 9.90 12.01 -9.45
CA ARG A 247 9.37 11.49 -10.71
C ARG A 247 8.14 10.61 -10.41
N GLY A 248 6.96 11.18 -10.45
CA GLY A 248 5.68 10.45 -10.35
C GLY A 248 5.19 10.00 -11.73
N VAL A 249 4.93 8.72 -11.90
CA VAL A 249 4.53 8.10 -13.17
C VAL A 249 3.18 7.41 -13.02
N ALA A 250 2.18 7.84 -13.77
CA ALA A 250 0.88 7.16 -13.83
C ALA A 250 0.88 6.08 -14.91
N MET A 251 0.26 4.93 -14.60
CA MET A 251 0.02 3.88 -15.59
C MET A 251 -0.96 4.34 -16.67
N GLY A 252 -0.84 3.78 -17.89
CA GLY A 252 -1.65 4.18 -19.05
C GLY A 252 -3.15 4.01 -18.87
N GLN A 253 -3.60 3.03 -18.09
CA GLN A 253 -5.00 2.80 -17.77
C GLN A 253 -5.53 3.62 -16.59
N ALA A 254 -4.65 4.35 -15.85
CA ALA A 254 -5.06 5.16 -14.69
C ALA A 254 -6.17 6.17 -15.06
N PRO A 255 -7.06 6.52 -14.13
CA PRO A 255 -8.05 7.59 -14.32
C PRO A 255 -7.40 8.95 -14.63
N ASP A 256 -8.14 9.83 -15.28
CA ASP A 256 -7.63 11.14 -15.71
C ASP A 256 -7.15 12.02 -14.55
N ASP A 257 -7.81 11.95 -13.39
CA ASP A 257 -7.42 12.67 -12.18
C ASP A 257 -6.08 12.17 -11.60
N VAL A 258 -5.78 10.89 -11.74
CA VAL A 258 -4.48 10.29 -11.37
C VAL A 258 -3.39 10.69 -12.36
N LYS A 259 -3.68 10.64 -13.67
CA LYS A 259 -2.74 11.08 -14.70
C LYS A 259 -2.40 12.57 -14.58
N ALA A 260 -3.37 13.39 -14.16
CA ALA A 260 -3.19 14.85 -14.07
C ALA A 260 -2.19 15.28 -12.99
N VAL A 261 -1.93 14.48 -11.97
CA VAL A 261 -0.97 14.80 -10.89
C VAL A 261 0.42 14.21 -11.13
N ALA A 262 0.54 13.25 -12.05
CA ALA A 262 1.82 12.63 -12.38
C ALA A 262 2.69 13.52 -13.29
N ASN A 263 4.00 13.35 -13.21
CA ASN A 263 4.93 14.03 -14.10
C ASN A 263 4.86 13.48 -15.53
N GLU A 264 4.54 12.19 -15.66
CA GLU A 264 4.43 11.50 -16.93
C GLU A 264 3.43 10.32 -16.86
N VAL A 265 3.05 9.81 -18.01
CA VAL A 265 2.19 8.63 -18.16
C VAL A 265 2.97 7.60 -18.98
N THR A 266 3.06 6.37 -18.44
CA THR A 266 3.68 5.23 -19.13
C THR A 266 2.64 4.38 -19.87
N GLY A 267 3.04 3.22 -20.41
CA GLY A 267 2.12 2.22 -20.96
C GLY A 267 1.13 1.68 -19.93
N THR A 268 0.16 0.91 -20.41
CA THR A 268 -0.78 0.18 -19.53
C THR A 268 -0.08 -1.01 -18.84
N VAL A 269 -0.75 -1.63 -17.87
CA VAL A 269 -0.24 -2.86 -17.24
C VAL A 269 -0.11 -3.99 -18.27
N GLU A 270 -1.02 -4.06 -19.25
CA GLU A 270 -0.96 -5.03 -20.36
C GLU A 270 0.20 -4.77 -21.34
N GLU A 271 0.72 -3.55 -21.37
CA GLU A 271 1.87 -3.13 -22.19
C GLU A 271 3.19 -3.14 -21.42
N ASP A 272 3.21 -3.71 -20.23
CA ASP A 272 4.36 -3.68 -19.31
C ASP A 272 4.85 -2.26 -19.00
N GLY A 273 3.92 -1.32 -18.75
CA GLY A 273 4.23 0.09 -18.53
C GLY A 273 5.22 0.30 -17.38
N LEU A 274 5.15 -0.48 -16.29
CA LEU A 274 6.12 -0.44 -15.21
C LEU A 274 7.53 -0.80 -15.68
N ALA A 275 7.68 -1.86 -16.48
CA ALA A 275 8.99 -2.24 -16.99
C ALA A 275 9.60 -1.14 -17.88
N GLN A 276 8.79 -0.42 -18.67
CA GLN A 276 9.25 0.71 -19.47
C GLN A 276 9.84 1.83 -18.58
N VAL A 277 9.23 2.10 -17.42
CA VAL A 277 9.72 3.08 -16.44
C VAL A 277 11.06 2.62 -15.87
N LEU A 278 11.12 1.38 -15.37
CA LEU A 278 12.32 0.85 -14.72
C LEU A 278 13.50 0.72 -15.67
N GLU A 279 13.27 0.32 -16.92
CA GLU A 279 14.28 0.22 -17.98
C GLU A 279 14.81 1.61 -18.42
N SER A 280 14.15 2.71 -18.02
CA SER A 280 14.55 4.09 -18.35
C SER A 280 15.35 4.78 -17.24
N LEU A 281 15.59 4.11 -16.13
CA LEU A 281 16.36 4.63 -14.98
C LEU A 281 17.90 4.51 -15.21
#